data_29362a1db1b6ae16f048d966596ed6d6
#
_entry.id   29362a1db1b6ae16f048d966596ed6d6
#
_cell.length_a   1.000
_cell.length_b   1.000
_cell.length_c   1.000
_cell.angle_alpha   90.00
_cell.angle_beta   90.00
_cell.angle_gamma   90.00
#
_symmetry.space_group_name_H-M   'P 1'
#
loop_
_entity.id
_entity.type
_entity.pdbx_description
1 polymer ?
#
loop_
_entity_poly.entity_id
_entity_poly.type
_entity_poly.pdbx_seq_one_letter_code
_entity_poly.pdbx_strand_id
1 'polypeptide(L)'
;MNEAKSAVARPEDRHFLGFRLRLDPHTGTVEVLLSERSKRNAMQKVKQLTPRTWGSTLIACIAQINAWLRGWHGFFGIVSRSEMQALRKVDAHLRRRLRAIQLRHWKRKRTIARNLIKLGVKRDSVWRQLYAGRKSWWALSHTHAVDQGLRNAYFAKRGLIFLVVRHRHTHQQIVAPDPPQLALWG
;
A
#
# COMPACT_ATOMS: atom_id res chain seq x y z
N MET A 1 -32.84 -5.56 -23.25
CA MET A 1 -31.72 -4.73 -22.72
C MET A 1 -32.25 -3.97 -21.51
N ASN A 2 -31.49 -3.90 -20.42
CA ASN A 2 -31.95 -3.18 -19.22
C ASN A 2 -31.54 -1.71 -19.35
N GLU A 3 -32.45 -0.87 -19.86
CA GLU A 3 -32.23 0.55 -20.13
C GLU A 3 -31.78 1.35 -18.91
N ALA A 4 -32.18 0.95 -17.71
CA ALA A 4 -31.76 1.60 -16.46
C ALA A 4 -30.26 1.44 -16.15
N LYS A 5 -29.55 0.50 -16.82
CA LYS A 5 -28.12 0.26 -16.64
C LYS A 5 -27.28 0.68 -17.86
N SER A 6 -27.92 1.03 -18.97
CA SER A 6 -27.27 1.48 -20.20
C SER A 6 -27.38 3.00 -20.29
N ALA A 7 -26.28 3.70 -20.34
CA ALA A 7 -26.26 5.13 -20.59
C ALA A 7 -25.02 5.50 -21.39
N VAL A 8 -25.23 6.30 -22.43
CA VAL A 8 -24.16 6.94 -23.21
C VAL A 8 -23.73 8.19 -22.45
N ALA A 9 -22.48 8.24 -22.02
CA ALA A 9 -21.89 9.41 -21.37
C ALA A 9 -20.41 9.50 -21.75
N ARG A 10 -19.80 10.66 -21.54
CA ARG A 10 -18.36 10.83 -21.79
C ARG A 10 -17.55 9.86 -20.92
N PRO A 11 -16.43 9.30 -21.41
CA PRO A 11 -15.59 8.38 -20.64
C PRO A 11 -15.14 8.96 -19.27
N GLU A 12 -15.02 10.28 -19.19
CA GLU A 12 -14.61 11.03 -18.01
C GLU A 12 -15.66 10.99 -16.88
N ASP A 13 -16.95 10.90 -17.25
CA ASP A 13 -18.07 10.93 -16.30
C ASP A 13 -18.40 9.54 -15.75
N ARG A 14 -17.78 8.49 -16.30
CA ARG A 14 -18.06 7.12 -15.94
C ARG A 14 -16.85 6.36 -15.48
N HIS A 15 -17.09 5.38 -14.62
CA HIS A 15 -16.09 4.41 -14.22
C HIS A 15 -16.43 3.05 -14.83
N PHE A 16 -15.44 2.43 -15.46
CA PHE A 16 -15.53 1.12 -16.08
C PHE A 16 -14.56 0.16 -15.40
N LEU A 17 -15.04 -1.00 -14.96
CA LEU A 17 -14.24 -2.03 -14.29
C LEU A 17 -13.39 -1.53 -13.10
N GLY A 18 -13.83 -0.46 -12.45
CA GLY A 18 -13.09 0.12 -11.31
C GLY A 18 -12.06 1.18 -11.70
N PHE A 19 -11.97 1.53 -12.98
CA PHE A 19 -11.16 2.63 -13.49
C PHE A 19 -12.03 3.84 -13.84
N ARG A 20 -11.37 4.99 -13.93
CA ARG A 20 -11.90 6.24 -14.48
C ARG A 20 -10.86 6.77 -15.46
N LEU A 21 -11.30 7.24 -16.60
CA LEU A 21 -10.45 7.90 -17.58
C LEU A 21 -10.46 9.40 -17.34
N ARG A 22 -9.34 10.05 -17.58
CA ARG A 22 -9.22 11.51 -17.56
C ARG A 22 -8.33 11.95 -18.71
N LEU A 23 -8.77 12.94 -19.47
CA LEU A 23 -7.91 13.61 -20.44
C LEU A 23 -7.02 14.59 -19.69
N ASP A 24 -5.71 14.49 -19.85
CA ASP A 24 -4.78 15.48 -19.36
C ASP A 24 -4.82 16.71 -20.29
N PRO A 25 -5.23 17.89 -19.80
CA PRO A 25 -5.37 19.08 -20.63
C PRO A 25 -4.03 19.62 -21.16
N HIS A 26 -2.91 19.27 -20.51
CA HIS A 26 -1.59 19.76 -20.92
C HIS A 26 -0.93 18.90 -21.98
N THR A 27 -1.12 17.58 -21.89
CA THR A 27 -0.45 16.62 -22.77
C THR A 27 -1.38 16.03 -23.83
N GLY A 28 -2.69 16.22 -23.70
CA GLY A 28 -3.70 15.57 -24.56
C GLY A 28 -3.77 14.04 -24.41
N THR A 29 -3.05 13.47 -23.43
CA THR A 29 -3.03 12.02 -23.21
C THR A 29 -4.16 11.58 -22.27
N VAL A 30 -4.64 10.35 -22.49
CA VAL A 30 -5.66 9.75 -21.61
C VAL A 30 -4.99 9.09 -20.42
N GLU A 31 -5.29 9.57 -19.22
CA GLU A 31 -4.87 8.97 -17.97
C GLU A 31 -5.87 7.92 -17.48
N VAL A 32 -5.37 6.77 -17.07
CA VAL A 32 -6.14 5.71 -16.42
C VAL A 32 -6.02 5.87 -14.91
N LEU A 33 -7.11 6.19 -14.23
CA LEU A 33 -7.18 6.44 -12.81
C LEU A 33 -7.98 5.36 -12.09
N LEU A 34 -7.73 5.15 -10.81
CA LEU A 34 -8.59 4.32 -9.95
C LEU A 34 -9.91 5.04 -9.65
N SER A 35 -11.03 4.34 -9.76
CA SER A 35 -12.30 4.87 -9.27
C SER A 35 -12.27 5.02 -7.74
N GLU A 36 -13.05 5.94 -7.20
CA GLU A 36 -13.15 6.12 -5.74
C GLU A 36 -13.67 4.86 -5.04
N ARG A 37 -14.52 4.08 -5.72
CA ARG A 37 -14.97 2.76 -5.24
C ARG A 37 -13.81 1.79 -5.12
N SER A 38 -12.92 1.70 -6.12
CA SER A 38 -11.74 0.83 -6.09
C SER A 38 -10.76 1.22 -4.98
N LYS A 39 -10.54 2.52 -4.76
CA LYS A 39 -9.72 3.04 -3.67
C LYS A 39 -10.29 2.65 -2.30
N ARG A 40 -11.59 2.83 -2.10
CA ARG A 40 -12.28 2.44 -0.87
C ARG A 40 -12.23 0.93 -0.63
N ASN A 41 -12.49 0.14 -1.68
CA ASN A 41 -12.45 -1.33 -1.60
C ASN A 41 -11.05 -1.83 -1.24
N ALA A 42 -9.98 -1.24 -1.79
CA ALA A 42 -8.60 -1.57 -1.44
C ALA A 42 -8.33 -1.31 0.05
N MET A 43 -8.73 -0.14 0.56
CA MET A 43 -8.59 0.21 1.98
C MET A 43 -9.37 -0.74 2.89
N GLN A 44 -10.60 -1.09 2.50
CA GLN A 44 -11.43 -2.03 3.23
C GLN A 44 -10.83 -3.44 3.24
N LYS A 45 -10.29 -3.90 2.11
CA LYS A 45 -9.64 -5.21 2.01
C LYS A 45 -8.38 -5.28 2.87
N VAL A 46 -7.55 -4.26 2.88
CA VAL A 46 -6.42 -4.14 3.80
C VAL A 46 -6.89 -4.26 5.25
N LYS A 47 -8.00 -3.59 5.61
CA LYS A 47 -8.59 -3.69 6.95
C LYS A 47 -9.05 -5.11 7.30
N GLN A 48 -9.68 -5.80 6.38
CA GLN A 48 -10.12 -7.20 6.56
C GLN A 48 -8.93 -8.17 6.74
N LEU A 49 -7.89 -8.04 5.91
CA LEU A 49 -6.69 -8.88 5.95
C LEU A 49 -5.78 -8.61 7.14
N THR A 50 -5.99 -7.50 7.85
CA THR A 50 -5.20 -7.10 9.02
C THR A 50 -6.08 -6.84 10.23
N PRO A 51 -6.86 -7.81 10.73
CA PRO A 51 -7.71 -7.62 11.89
C PRO A 51 -6.85 -7.27 13.11
N ARG A 52 -7.36 -6.41 13.99
CA ARG A 52 -6.65 -6.02 15.24
C ARG A 52 -6.40 -7.18 16.18
N THR A 53 -7.16 -8.26 16.02
CA THR A 53 -7.09 -9.49 16.79
C THR A 53 -6.23 -10.57 16.16
N TRP A 54 -5.38 -10.20 15.15
CA TRP A 54 -4.52 -11.15 14.46
C TRP A 54 -3.76 -12.04 15.46
N GLY A 55 -4.03 -13.33 15.44
CA GLY A 55 -3.52 -14.31 16.40
C GLY A 55 -2.29 -15.09 15.93
N SER A 56 -1.93 -14.99 14.64
CA SER A 56 -0.77 -15.68 14.06
C SER A 56 0.45 -14.75 13.96
N THR A 57 1.55 -15.22 13.37
CA THR A 57 2.79 -14.45 13.21
C THR A 57 2.62 -13.28 12.25
N LEU A 58 3.47 -12.24 12.40
CA LEU A 58 3.50 -11.10 11.46
C LEU A 58 3.86 -11.56 10.04
N ILE A 59 4.72 -12.56 9.90
CA ILE A 59 5.12 -13.13 8.60
C ILE A 59 3.92 -13.77 7.91
N ALA A 60 3.11 -14.54 8.63
CA ALA A 60 1.87 -15.12 8.07
C ALA A 60 0.88 -14.04 7.62
N CYS A 61 0.74 -12.95 8.39
CA CYS A 61 -0.06 -11.80 7.99
C CYS A 61 0.46 -11.17 6.68
N ILE A 62 1.77 -10.95 6.59
CA ILE A 62 2.42 -10.39 5.40
C ILE A 62 2.24 -11.31 4.20
N ALA A 63 2.37 -12.62 4.35
CA ALA A 63 2.16 -13.59 3.27
C ALA A 63 0.73 -13.52 2.70
N GLN A 64 -0.28 -13.47 3.57
CA GLN A 64 -1.68 -13.35 3.16
C GLN A 64 -1.96 -12.01 2.45
N ILE A 65 -1.39 -10.91 2.95
CA ILE A 65 -1.50 -9.60 2.32
C ILE A 65 -0.84 -9.60 0.95
N ASN A 66 0.36 -10.18 0.84
CA ASN A 66 1.10 -10.22 -0.42
C ASN A 66 0.36 -11.02 -1.51
N ALA A 67 -0.33 -12.10 -1.15
CA ALA A 67 -1.16 -12.85 -2.10
C ALA A 67 -2.23 -11.94 -2.71
N TRP A 68 -2.94 -11.17 -1.87
CA TRP A 68 -3.92 -10.21 -2.35
C TRP A 68 -3.27 -9.06 -3.13
N LEU A 69 -2.17 -8.47 -2.65
CA LEU A 69 -1.49 -7.34 -3.32
C LEU A 69 -1.03 -7.71 -4.73
N ARG A 70 -0.56 -8.96 -4.94
CA ARG A 70 -0.16 -9.43 -6.28
C ARG A 70 -1.34 -9.45 -7.23
N GLY A 71 -2.46 -10.05 -6.85
CA GLY A 71 -3.66 -10.11 -7.68
C GLY A 71 -4.25 -8.73 -7.93
N TRP A 72 -4.35 -7.89 -6.88
CA TRP A 72 -4.85 -6.54 -7.00
C TRP A 72 -3.98 -5.68 -7.95
N HIS A 73 -2.66 -5.73 -7.79
CA HIS A 73 -1.75 -5.00 -8.67
C HIS A 73 -1.71 -5.58 -10.08
N GLY A 74 -1.88 -6.89 -10.26
CA GLY A 74 -2.00 -7.51 -11.58
C GLY A 74 -3.12 -6.91 -12.40
N PHE A 75 -4.25 -6.57 -11.75
CA PHE A 75 -5.39 -5.94 -12.41
C PHE A 75 -5.28 -4.40 -12.46
N PHE A 76 -4.94 -3.75 -11.34
CA PHE A 76 -4.92 -2.29 -11.22
C PHE A 76 -3.55 -1.67 -11.52
N GLY A 77 -2.53 -2.45 -11.84
CA GLY A 77 -1.17 -1.95 -12.09
C GLY A 77 -1.00 -1.12 -13.36
N ILE A 78 -2.00 -1.11 -14.25
CA ILE A 78 -2.04 -0.33 -15.50
C ILE A 78 -2.35 1.17 -15.27
N VAL A 79 -2.73 1.57 -14.04
CA VAL A 79 -3.06 2.97 -13.75
C VAL A 79 -1.89 3.91 -14.02
N SER A 80 -2.21 5.13 -14.42
CA SER A 80 -1.21 6.16 -14.74
C SER A 80 -0.37 6.56 -13.53
N ARG A 81 0.81 7.12 -13.79
CA ARG A 81 1.73 7.61 -12.72
C ARG A 81 1.09 8.65 -11.81
N SER A 82 0.11 9.40 -12.27
CA SER A 82 -0.66 10.36 -11.48
C SER A 82 -1.38 9.72 -10.28
N GLU A 83 -1.75 8.42 -10.37
CA GLU A 83 -2.36 7.66 -9.26
C GLU A 83 -1.37 7.19 -8.18
N MET A 84 -0.09 7.47 -8.31
CA MET A 84 0.94 7.09 -7.34
C MET A 84 0.58 7.52 -5.89
N GLN A 85 -0.11 8.66 -5.75
CA GLN A 85 -0.54 9.13 -4.43
C GLN A 85 -1.60 8.22 -3.80
N ALA A 86 -2.53 7.68 -4.59
CA ALA A 86 -3.52 6.71 -4.10
C ALA A 86 -2.84 5.43 -3.62
N LEU A 87 -1.87 4.91 -4.38
CA LEU A 87 -1.07 3.75 -3.98
C LEU A 87 -0.27 4.00 -2.70
N ARG A 88 0.33 5.21 -2.54
CA ARG A 88 1.00 5.62 -1.30
C ARG A 88 0.06 5.62 -0.10
N LYS A 89 -1.20 6.05 -0.26
CA LYS A 89 -2.21 6.02 0.81
C LYS A 89 -2.52 4.59 1.25
N VAL A 90 -2.66 3.66 0.31
CA VAL A 90 -2.88 2.23 0.62
C VAL A 90 -1.67 1.64 1.36
N ASP A 91 -0.45 1.86 0.87
CA ASP A 91 0.78 1.40 1.52
C ASP A 91 0.96 2.00 2.92
N ALA A 92 0.64 3.28 3.12
CA ALA A 92 0.71 3.95 4.41
C ALA A 92 -0.30 3.36 5.41
N HIS A 93 -1.53 3.11 4.96
CA HIS A 93 -2.56 2.48 5.78
C HIS A 93 -2.15 1.06 6.17
N LEU A 94 -1.66 0.27 5.23
CA LEU A 94 -1.17 -1.08 5.46
C LEU A 94 -0.04 -1.09 6.51
N ARG A 95 0.98 -0.23 6.36
CA ARG A 95 2.07 -0.11 7.34
C ARG A 95 1.56 0.19 8.74
N ARG A 96 0.66 1.15 8.86
CA ARG A 96 0.08 1.51 10.17
C ARG A 96 -0.61 0.31 10.82
N ARG A 97 -1.33 -0.49 10.05
CA ARG A 97 -1.99 -1.70 10.54
C ARG A 97 -1.00 -2.76 10.99
N LEU A 98 0.02 -3.04 10.19
CA LEU A 98 1.09 -3.97 10.52
C LEU A 98 1.89 -3.53 11.75
N ARG A 99 2.14 -2.22 11.93
CA ARG A 99 2.72 -1.67 13.15
C ARG A 99 1.87 -1.97 14.37
N ALA A 100 0.55 -1.75 14.29
CA ALA A 100 -0.35 -2.04 15.41
C ALA A 100 -0.36 -3.54 15.77
N ILE A 101 -0.33 -4.43 14.77
CA ILE A 101 -0.20 -5.89 14.99
C ILE A 101 1.14 -6.21 15.67
N GLN A 102 2.25 -5.65 15.18
CA GLN A 102 3.57 -5.87 15.75
C GLN A 102 3.67 -5.38 17.20
N LEU A 103 3.12 -4.21 17.50
CA LEU A 103 3.07 -3.69 18.87
C LEU A 103 2.25 -4.59 19.79
N ARG A 104 1.14 -5.14 19.30
CA ARG A 104 0.34 -6.11 20.03
C ARG A 104 1.12 -7.40 20.32
N HIS A 105 1.89 -7.91 19.34
CA HIS A 105 2.75 -9.08 19.56
C HIS A 105 3.82 -8.83 20.60
N TRP A 106 4.35 -7.63 20.69
CA TRP A 106 5.32 -7.25 21.75
C TRP A 106 4.67 -7.05 23.13
N LYS A 107 3.35 -6.89 23.19
CA LYS A 107 2.48 -6.82 24.37
C LYS A 107 2.85 -5.68 25.35
N ARG A 108 3.99 -5.77 26.04
CA ARG A 108 4.38 -4.87 27.14
C ARG A 108 5.16 -3.65 26.60
N LYS A 109 4.88 -2.46 27.16
CA LYS A 109 5.58 -1.22 26.77
C LYS A 109 7.10 -1.34 26.90
N ARG A 110 7.61 -2.03 27.94
CA ARG A 110 9.04 -2.29 28.13
C ARG A 110 9.63 -3.14 27.00
N THR A 111 8.91 -4.16 26.52
CA THR A 111 9.35 -4.99 25.39
C THR A 111 9.33 -4.18 24.10
N ILE A 112 8.30 -3.36 23.88
CA ILE A 112 8.21 -2.44 22.74
C ILE A 112 9.40 -1.49 22.75
N ALA A 113 9.70 -0.84 23.90
CA ALA A 113 10.83 0.06 24.05
C ALA A 113 12.15 -0.61 23.69
N ARG A 114 12.41 -1.79 24.26
CA ARG A 114 13.65 -2.56 24.00
C ARG A 114 13.81 -2.87 22.51
N ASN A 115 12.74 -3.29 21.84
CA ASN A 115 12.76 -3.63 20.44
C ASN A 115 12.95 -2.39 19.54
N LEU A 116 12.31 -1.26 19.85
CA LEU A 116 12.50 -0.02 19.11
C LEU A 116 13.92 0.52 19.26
N ILE A 117 14.51 0.45 20.47
CA ILE A 117 15.90 0.84 20.69
C ILE A 117 16.86 -0.07 19.91
N LYS A 118 16.64 -1.39 19.90
CA LYS A 118 17.40 -2.33 19.05
C LYS A 118 17.29 -2.01 17.55
N LEU A 119 16.20 -1.39 17.11
CA LEU A 119 15.99 -0.92 15.75
C LEU A 119 16.59 0.48 15.48
N GLY A 120 17.36 1.03 16.42
CA GLY A 120 18.10 2.28 16.26
C GLY A 120 17.31 3.54 16.60
N VAL A 121 16.19 3.42 17.33
CA VAL A 121 15.44 4.60 17.80
C VAL A 121 16.04 5.14 19.09
N LYS A 122 16.20 6.46 19.20
CA LYS A 122 16.75 7.12 20.40
C LYS A 122 15.94 6.77 21.65
N ARG A 123 16.62 6.32 22.72
CA ARG A 123 16.04 5.82 23.96
C ARG A 123 15.03 6.81 24.57
N ASP A 124 15.41 8.06 24.72
CA ASP A 124 14.56 9.07 25.38
C ASP A 124 13.28 9.35 24.57
N SER A 125 13.39 9.38 23.24
CA SER A 125 12.24 9.52 22.34
C SER A 125 11.27 8.34 22.51
N VAL A 126 11.79 7.11 22.60
CA VAL A 126 10.97 5.90 22.77
C VAL A 126 10.20 5.96 24.08
N TRP A 127 10.88 6.19 25.21
CA TRP A 127 10.23 6.21 26.53
C TRP A 127 9.19 7.31 26.63
N ARG A 128 9.53 8.53 26.26
CA ARG A 128 8.61 9.67 26.27
C ARG A 128 7.34 9.39 25.46
N GLN A 129 7.47 8.83 24.25
CA GLN A 129 6.31 8.61 23.37
C GLN A 129 5.47 7.40 23.78
N LEU A 130 6.06 6.33 24.31
CA LEU A 130 5.31 5.17 24.78
C LEU A 130 4.51 5.45 26.05
N TYR A 131 4.97 6.38 26.89
CA TYR A 131 4.32 6.73 28.14
C TYR A 131 3.51 8.02 28.11
N ALA A 132 3.42 8.69 26.96
CA ALA A 132 2.63 9.92 26.75
C ALA A 132 1.11 9.71 26.73
N GLY A 133 0.56 8.88 27.64
CA GLY A 133 -0.89 8.70 27.84
C GLY A 133 -1.62 7.85 26.80
N ARG A 134 -0.99 7.44 25.69
CA ARG A 134 -1.64 6.61 24.68
C ARG A 134 -1.84 5.18 25.15
N LYS A 135 -3.12 4.73 25.17
CA LYS A 135 -3.51 3.41 25.72
C LYS A 135 -3.62 2.30 24.67
N SER A 136 -3.89 2.63 23.40
CA SER A 136 -4.11 1.62 22.37
C SER A 136 -2.90 1.42 21.44
N TRP A 137 -2.69 0.20 20.97
CA TRP A 137 -1.66 -0.12 19.98
C TRP A 137 -1.85 0.65 18.66
N TRP A 138 -3.11 0.94 18.31
CA TRP A 138 -3.44 1.75 17.15
C TRP A 138 -2.97 3.20 17.32
N ALA A 139 -3.17 3.81 18.47
CA ALA A 139 -2.67 5.16 18.73
C ALA A 139 -1.13 5.21 18.77
N LEU A 140 -0.50 4.19 19.38
CA LEU A 140 0.96 4.07 19.42
C LEU A 140 1.57 3.83 18.03
N SER A 141 0.89 3.10 17.12
CA SER A 141 1.38 2.81 15.77
C SER A 141 1.61 4.06 14.90
N HIS A 142 1.16 5.22 15.36
CA HIS A 142 1.29 6.51 14.67
C HIS A 142 2.30 7.45 15.35
N THR A 143 3.01 6.98 16.35
CA THR A 143 4.05 7.77 17.00
C THR A 143 5.33 7.79 16.15
N HIS A 144 6.08 8.88 16.25
CA HIS A 144 7.34 9.03 15.51
C HIS A 144 8.35 7.92 15.86
N ALA A 145 8.46 7.54 17.14
CA ALA A 145 9.35 6.46 17.56
C ALA A 145 8.99 5.12 16.91
N VAL A 146 7.70 4.78 16.82
CA VAL A 146 7.24 3.55 16.17
C VAL A 146 7.43 3.65 14.64
N ASP A 147 7.18 4.82 14.06
CA ASP A 147 7.40 5.06 12.62
C ASP A 147 8.87 4.92 12.24
N GLN A 148 9.76 5.47 13.07
CA GLN A 148 11.20 5.38 12.86
C GLN A 148 11.75 3.96 13.02
N GLY A 149 11.28 3.19 14.00
CA GLY A 149 11.73 1.81 14.20
C GLY A 149 11.12 0.82 13.23
N LEU A 150 9.81 0.92 12.98
CA LEU A 150 9.05 0.05 12.08
C LEU A 150 8.83 0.73 10.71
N ARG A 151 9.94 1.15 10.07
CA ARG A 151 9.92 1.77 8.73
C ARG A 151 9.73 0.73 7.62
N ASN A 152 9.68 1.18 6.36
CA ASN A 152 9.52 0.29 5.20
C ASN A 152 10.53 -0.85 5.17
N ALA A 153 11.81 -0.57 5.46
CA ALA A 153 12.86 -1.58 5.46
C ALA A 153 12.61 -2.73 6.45
N TYR A 154 11.98 -2.45 7.60
CA TYR A 154 11.59 -3.48 8.57
C TYR A 154 10.61 -4.49 7.98
N PHE A 155 9.60 -4.03 7.25
CA PHE A 155 8.60 -4.87 6.62
C PHE A 155 9.10 -5.50 5.31
N ALA A 156 9.91 -4.78 4.53
CA ALA A 156 10.55 -5.30 3.32
C ALA A 156 11.45 -6.51 3.63
N LYS A 157 12.26 -6.44 4.69
CA LYS A 157 13.06 -7.59 5.18
C LYS A 157 12.21 -8.81 5.57
N ARG A 158 10.91 -8.63 5.83
CA ARG A 158 9.94 -9.70 6.11
C ARG A 158 9.09 -10.07 4.90
N GLY A 159 9.50 -9.59 3.72
CA GLY A 159 8.90 -9.94 2.44
C GLY A 159 7.66 -9.12 2.06
N LEU A 160 7.34 -8.00 2.75
CA LEU A 160 6.19 -7.18 2.38
C LEU A 160 6.42 -6.52 1.01
N ILE A 161 5.45 -6.69 0.12
CA ILE A 161 5.37 -6.02 -1.16
C ILE A 161 4.74 -4.63 -0.95
N PHE A 162 5.38 -3.58 -1.52
CA PHE A 162 4.83 -2.24 -1.56
C PHE A 162 4.27 -1.93 -2.95
N LEU A 163 3.02 -1.47 -3.03
CA LEU A 163 2.36 -1.15 -4.29
C LEU A 163 3.12 -0.07 -5.07
N VAL A 164 3.60 0.95 -4.38
CA VAL A 164 4.38 2.04 -5.00
C VAL A 164 5.65 1.54 -5.67
N VAL A 165 6.37 0.63 -5.02
CA VAL A 165 7.62 0.06 -5.58
C VAL A 165 7.30 -0.80 -6.79
N ARG A 166 6.32 -1.70 -6.65
CA ARG A 166 5.90 -2.60 -7.72
C ARG A 166 5.38 -1.83 -8.95
N HIS A 167 4.57 -0.81 -8.73
CA HIS A 167 4.04 0.03 -9.80
C HIS A 167 5.14 0.77 -10.57
N ARG A 168 6.17 1.29 -9.88
CA ARG A 168 7.33 1.91 -10.53
C ARG A 168 8.06 0.92 -11.44
N HIS A 169 8.31 -0.30 -10.97
CA HIS A 169 8.97 -1.34 -11.77
C HIS A 169 8.15 -1.69 -13.01
N THR A 170 6.83 -1.86 -12.89
CA THR A 170 5.96 -2.16 -14.03
C THR A 170 6.03 -1.05 -15.09
N HIS A 171 5.96 0.23 -14.67
CA HIS A 171 6.05 1.35 -15.60
C HIS A 171 7.45 1.57 -16.19
N GLN A 172 8.51 1.16 -15.52
CA GLN A 172 9.87 1.17 -16.09
C GLN A 172 10.03 0.10 -17.18
N GLN A 173 9.44 -1.07 -17.00
CA GLN A 173 9.46 -2.15 -18.00
C GLN A 173 8.66 -1.80 -19.25
N ILE A 174 7.53 -1.09 -19.11
CA ILE A 174 6.68 -0.67 -20.27
C ILE A 174 7.38 0.42 -21.10
N VAL A 175 8.24 1.24 -20.49
CA VAL A 175 8.94 2.37 -21.16
C VAL A 175 10.30 1.93 -21.73
N ALA A 176 10.83 0.77 -21.37
CA ALA A 176 12.04 0.24 -21.99
C ALA A 176 11.73 -0.10 -23.47
N PRO A 177 12.47 0.47 -24.45
CA PRO A 177 12.28 0.08 -25.84
C PRO A 177 12.55 -1.41 -25.99
N ASP A 178 11.76 -2.08 -26.85
CA ASP A 178 12.05 -3.46 -27.23
C ASP A 178 13.52 -3.57 -27.68
N PRO A 179 14.25 -4.61 -27.26
CA PRO A 179 15.59 -4.83 -27.80
C PRO A 179 15.49 -4.88 -29.32
N PRO A 180 16.45 -4.26 -30.05
CA PRO A 180 16.42 -4.27 -31.51
C PRO A 180 16.30 -5.72 -31.96
N GLN A 181 15.22 -6.01 -32.71
CA GLN A 181 15.06 -7.32 -33.34
C GLN A 181 16.28 -7.48 -34.24
N LEU A 182 17.21 -8.35 -33.86
CA LEU A 182 18.28 -8.79 -34.71
C LEU A 182 17.64 -9.38 -35.97
N ALA A 183 17.80 -8.67 -37.09
CA ALA A 183 17.32 -9.12 -38.38
C ALA A 183 17.94 -10.50 -38.67
N LEU A 184 17.15 -11.54 -38.47
CA LEU A 184 17.48 -12.92 -38.91
C LEU A 184 17.21 -13.05 -40.41
N TRP A 185 17.89 -12.23 -41.21
CA TRP A 185 17.96 -12.43 -42.67
C TRP A 185 19.36 -12.00 -43.11
N GLY A 186 20.25 -12.95 -43.09
CA GLY A 186 21.51 -13.00 -43.77
C GLY A 186 21.63 -14.37 -44.40
#